data_88c006be34fee165408f5c2d959f2e75
#
_entry.id   88c006be34fee165408f5c2d959f2e75
#
_cell.length_a   1.000
_cell.length_b   1.000
_cell.length_c   1.000
_cell.angle_alpha   90.00
_cell.angle_beta   90.00
_cell.angle_gamma   90.00
#
_symmetry.space_group_name_H-M   'P 1'
#
loop_
_entity.id
_entity.type
_entity.pdbx_description
1 polymer ?
#
loop_
_entity_poly.entity_id
_entity_poly.type
_entity_poly.pdbx_seq_one_letter_code
_entity_poly.pdbx_strand_id
1 'polypeptide(L)'
;DSRPPRPDGPPPSVRQERVPDDREGQRLDNFLFGLLKGVPKTHVYRLLRTGQVRVDGKRAKPDQRLAGGEMLRIPPVRVASPGDPVQASERSLRDLGARIVLEDRNFIALDKPSGLASHGGSGIKLGAIEQMRQLRPKETLELVHRLDRDTSGVLLLARRRSALSAIQALIREGQVRKRYLALLAGRLPQPRVRVDAALRKGEFDVL
;
A
#
# COMPACT_ATOMS: atom_id res chain seq x y z
N ASP A 1 1.39 -39.91 -16.78
CA ASP A 1 2.33 -38.86 -17.26
C ASP A 1 1.56 -37.53 -17.45
N SER A 2 1.32 -36.83 -16.34
CA SER A 2 0.53 -35.61 -16.31
C SER A 2 1.47 -34.42 -16.12
N ARG A 3 2.06 -33.98 -17.23
CA ARG A 3 2.80 -32.73 -17.26
C ARG A 3 1.80 -31.56 -17.29
N PRO A 4 1.86 -30.59 -16.37
CA PRO A 4 0.95 -29.46 -16.39
C PRO A 4 1.15 -28.67 -17.73
N PRO A 5 0.05 -28.09 -18.28
CA PRO A 5 0.11 -27.35 -19.52
C PRO A 5 1.09 -26.17 -19.41
N ARG A 6 1.92 -25.98 -20.44
CA ARG A 6 2.80 -24.81 -20.56
C ARG A 6 1.90 -23.56 -20.70
N PRO A 7 2.13 -22.50 -19.93
CA PRO A 7 1.40 -21.26 -20.15
C PRO A 7 1.81 -20.68 -21.51
N ASP A 8 0.83 -20.52 -22.41
CA ASP A 8 0.97 -19.87 -23.69
C ASP A 8 1.20 -18.37 -23.51
N GLY A 9 2.45 -17.95 -23.61
CA GLY A 9 2.86 -16.55 -23.65
C GLY A 9 4.29 -16.46 -24.18
N PRO A 10 4.67 -15.36 -24.87
CA PRO A 10 6.03 -15.19 -25.32
C PRO A 10 6.99 -15.27 -24.11
N PRO A 11 8.21 -15.81 -24.29
CA PRO A 11 9.17 -15.93 -23.22
C PRO A 11 9.42 -14.55 -22.60
N PRO A 12 9.46 -14.45 -21.27
CA PRO A 12 9.66 -13.17 -20.62
C PRO A 12 11.01 -12.57 -21.05
N SER A 13 10.98 -11.36 -21.61
CA SER A 13 12.16 -10.61 -22.05
C SER A 13 12.59 -9.58 -21.02
N VAL A 14 13.83 -9.11 -21.12
CA VAL A 14 14.31 -7.97 -20.34
C VAL A 14 13.47 -6.75 -20.69
N ARG A 15 12.91 -6.10 -19.67
CA ARG A 15 12.10 -4.90 -19.82
C ARG A 15 12.92 -3.67 -19.41
N GLN A 16 12.83 -2.62 -20.20
CA GLN A 16 13.28 -1.28 -19.82
C GLN A 16 12.04 -0.43 -19.52
N GLU A 17 12.08 0.27 -18.38
CA GLU A 17 10.97 1.11 -17.93
C GLU A 17 11.52 2.47 -17.51
N ARG A 18 10.98 3.54 -18.08
CA ARG A 18 11.30 4.90 -17.69
C ARG A 18 10.46 5.27 -16.46
N VAL A 19 11.08 5.84 -15.45
CA VAL A 19 10.39 6.37 -14.27
C VAL A 19 9.59 7.60 -14.67
N PRO A 20 8.26 7.60 -14.55
CA PRO A 20 7.46 8.79 -14.80
C PRO A 20 7.78 9.90 -13.80
N ASP A 21 7.66 11.16 -14.21
CA ASP A 21 8.02 12.32 -13.38
C ASP A 21 7.12 12.42 -12.13
N ASP A 22 5.87 11.96 -12.20
CA ASP A 22 4.94 11.88 -11.07
C ASP A 22 5.34 10.82 -10.02
N ARG A 23 6.35 10.00 -10.31
CA ARG A 23 6.92 8.97 -9.43
C ARG A 23 8.23 9.40 -8.78
N GLU A 24 8.67 10.63 -9.01
CA GLU A 24 9.86 11.17 -8.36
C GLU A 24 9.78 11.06 -6.83
N GLY A 25 10.88 10.67 -6.19
CA GLY A 25 10.97 10.43 -4.75
C GLY A 25 10.32 9.13 -4.27
N GLN A 26 9.69 8.35 -5.14
CA GLN A 26 9.17 7.03 -4.77
C GLN A 26 10.33 6.06 -4.52
N ARG A 27 10.18 5.18 -3.51
CA ARG A 27 11.15 4.11 -3.28
C ARG A 27 11.09 3.08 -4.41
N LEU A 28 12.28 2.60 -4.83
CA LEU A 28 12.41 1.61 -5.90
C LEU A 28 11.62 0.32 -5.63
N ASP A 29 11.68 -0.21 -4.40
CA ASP A 29 10.93 -1.42 -4.05
C ASP A 29 9.42 -1.23 -4.23
N ASN A 30 8.86 -0.09 -3.79
CA ASN A 30 7.45 0.23 -3.94
C ASN A 30 7.05 0.45 -5.40
N PHE A 31 7.92 1.06 -6.20
CA PHE A 31 7.70 1.22 -7.63
C PHE A 31 7.62 -0.14 -8.33
N LEU A 32 8.57 -1.03 -8.03
CA LEU A 32 8.60 -2.39 -8.59
C LEU A 32 7.39 -3.24 -8.17
N PHE A 33 6.90 -3.11 -6.92
CA PHE A 33 5.68 -3.81 -6.50
C PHE A 33 4.45 -3.36 -7.27
N GLY A 34 4.39 -2.09 -7.64
CA GLY A 34 3.32 -1.57 -8.50
C GLY A 34 3.41 -2.07 -9.95
N LEU A 35 4.63 -2.17 -10.47
CA LEU A 35 4.92 -2.55 -11.85
C LEU A 35 4.85 -4.07 -12.06
N LEU A 36 5.34 -4.85 -11.11
CA LEU A 36 5.43 -6.32 -11.15
C LEU A 36 4.29 -6.96 -10.33
N LYS A 37 3.06 -6.57 -10.63
CA LYS A 37 1.87 -7.14 -9.98
C LYS A 37 1.86 -8.67 -10.16
N GLY A 38 1.61 -9.40 -9.06
CA GLY A 38 1.61 -10.87 -9.07
C GLY A 38 2.98 -11.53 -8.81
N VAL A 39 4.07 -10.76 -8.80
CA VAL A 39 5.38 -11.26 -8.38
C VAL A 39 5.50 -11.17 -6.85
N PRO A 40 5.84 -12.27 -6.13
CA PRO A 40 6.03 -12.21 -4.70
C PRO A 40 7.09 -11.19 -4.28
N LYS A 41 6.83 -10.43 -3.22
CA LYS A 41 7.77 -9.39 -2.72
C LYS A 41 9.17 -9.94 -2.43
N THR A 42 9.24 -11.15 -1.88
CA THR A 42 10.51 -11.86 -1.63
C THR A 42 11.32 -12.07 -2.91
N HIS A 43 10.64 -12.31 -4.03
CA HIS A 43 11.29 -12.43 -5.34
C HIS A 43 11.81 -11.06 -5.82
N VAL A 44 11.02 -9.99 -5.69
CA VAL A 44 11.47 -8.63 -6.04
C VAL A 44 12.70 -8.23 -5.23
N TYR A 45 12.70 -8.49 -3.91
CA TYR A 45 13.89 -8.24 -3.08
C TYR A 45 15.09 -9.09 -3.49
N ARG A 46 14.88 -10.33 -3.92
CA ARG A 46 15.96 -11.19 -4.46
C ARG A 46 16.56 -10.57 -5.72
N LEU A 47 15.75 -10.11 -6.67
CA LEU A 47 16.20 -9.45 -7.90
C LEU A 47 17.03 -8.19 -7.61
N LEU A 48 16.61 -7.38 -6.65
CA LEU A 48 17.36 -6.19 -6.20
C LEU A 48 18.70 -6.60 -5.55
N ARG A 49 18.67 -7.55 -4.62
CA ARG A 49 19.85 -8.01 -3.90
C ARG A 49 20.89 -8.63 -4.83
N THR A 50 20.46 -9.38 -5.84
CA THR A 50 21.35 -10.01 -6.84
C THR A 50 21.78 -9.04 -7.94
N GLY A 51 21.31 -7.77 -7.94
CA GLY A 51 21.67 -6.75 -8.93
C GLY A 51 21.10 -7.00 -10.32
N GLN A 52 20.06 -7.82 -10.42
CA GLN A 52 19.37 -8.07 -11.70
C GLN A 52 18.49 -6.89 -12.12
N VAL A 53 17.95 -6.11 -11.14
CA VAL A 53 17.34 -4.81 -11.39
C VAL A 53 18.44 -3.74 -11.36
N ARG A 54 18.43 -2.84 -12.34
CA ARG A 54 19.39 -1.73 -12.44
C ARG A 54 18.66 -0.43 -12.71
N VAL A 55 19.18 0.66 -12.17
CA VAL A 55 18.74 2.04 -12.43
C VAL A 55 19.88 2.74 -13.15
N ASP A 56 19.64 3.24 -14.35
CA ASP A 56 20.66 3.84 -15.23
C ASP A 56 21.92 2.98 -15.36
N GLY A 57 21.71 1.67 -15.53
CA GLY A 57 22.80 0.68 -15.65
C GLY A 57 23.52 0.34 -14.33
N LYS A 58 23.27 1.07 -13.23
CA LYS A 58 23.92 0.88 -11.93
C LYS A 58 23.12 -0.06 -11.03
N ARG A 59 23.81 -0.72 -10.11
CA ARG A 59 23.15 -1.52 -9.06
C ARG A 59 22.38 -0.60 -8.12
N ALA A 60 21.15 -0.97 -7.80
CA ALA A 60 20.26 -0.16 -6.99
C ALA A 60 19.89 -0.86 -5.67
N LYS A 61 19.61 -0.06 -4.64
CA LYS A 61 19.13 -0.56 -3.33
C LYS A 61 17.60 -0.49 -3.28
N PRO A 62 16.93 -1.37 -2.51
CA PRO A 62 15.47 -1.38 -2.41
C PRO A 62 14.87 -0.05 -1.95
N ASP A 63 15.53 0.63 -1.04
CA ASP A 63 15.11 1.90 -0.44
C ASP A 63 15.54 3.15 -1.22
N GLN A 64 16.28 2.98 -2.33
CA GLN A 64 16.68 4.08 -3.21
C GLN A 64 15.46 4.87 -3.65
N ARG A 65 15.58 6.20 -3.60
CA ARG A 65 14.57 7.12 -4.13
C ARG A 65 14.82 7.30 -5.62
N LEU A 66 13.75 7.15 -6.41
CA LEU A 66 13.81 7.31 -7.86
C LEU A 66 13.70 8.79 -8.24
N ALA A 67 14.44 9.19 -9.26
CA ALA A 67 14.24 10.47 -9.95
C ALA A 67 13.37 10.28 -11.19
N GLY A 68 12.61 11.32 -11.55
CA GLY A 68 11.87 11.33 -12.81
C GLY A 68 12.83 11.15 -14.00
N GLY A 69 12.45 10.35 -14.97
CA GLY A 69 13.25 10.08 -16.16
C GLY A 69 14.29 8.97 -16.04
N GLU A 70 14.64 8.48 -14.84
CA GLU A 70 15.57 7.36 -14.68
C GLU A 70 15.10 6.11 -15.44
N MET A 71 16.05 5.32 -15.94
CA MET A 71 15.80 4.11 -16.73
C MET A 71 16.01 2.86 -15.88
N LEU A 72 14.95 2.11 -15.64
CA LEU A 72 15.03 0.82 -14.94
C LEU A 72 15.17 -0.32 -15.94
N ARG A 73 16.20 -1.15 -15.74
CA ARG A 73 16.32 -2.45 -16.38
C ARG A 73 15.78 -3.52 -15.44
N ILE A 74 14.76 -4.24 -15.90
CA ILE A 74 14.08 -5.29 -15.15
C ILE A 74 14.32 -6.63 -15.85
N PRO A 75 14.81 -7.66 -15.13
CA PRO A 75 15.03 -8.97 -15.72
C PRO A 75 13.70 -9.63 -16.08
N PRO A 76 13.73 -10.67 -16.93
CA PRO A 76 12.55 -11.47 -17.19
C PRO A 76 12.01 -12.06 -15.90
N VAL A 77 10.76 -11.74 -15.55
CA VAL A 77 10.04 -12.33 -14.42
C VAL A 77 8.81 -13.05 -14.93
N ARG A 78 8.63 -14.29 -14.50
CA ARG A 78 7.35 -14.97 -14.67
C ARG A 78 6.39 -14.36 -13.65
N VAL A 79 5.40 -13.67 -14.13
CA VAL A 79 4.27 -13.24 -13.32
C VAL A 79 3.34 -14.44 -13.25
N ALA A 80 3.05 -14.93 -12.06
CA ALA A 80 1.91 -15.84 -11.90
C ALA A 80 0.68 -15.08 -12.41
N SER A 81 -0.11 -15.69 -13.26
CA SER A 81 -1.37 -15.09 -13.71
C SER A 81 -2.10 -14.59 -12.49
N PRO A 82 -2.52 -13.32 -12.42
CA PRO A 82 -3.33 -12.86 -11.32
C PRO A 82 -4.54 -13.80 -11.27
N GLY A 83 -4.73 -14.52 -10.17
CA GLY A 83 -6.01 -15.17 -9.93
C GLY A 83 -7.11 -14.13 -10.12
N ASP A 84 -8.29 -14.55 -10.53
CA ASP A 84 -9.40 -13.65 -10.79
C ASP A 84 -9.48 -12.58 -9.70
N PRO A 85 -9.55 -11.30 -10.08
CA PRO A 85 -9.57 -10.21 -9.10
C PRO A 85 -10.75 -10.43 -8.17
N VAL A 86 -10.47 -10.52 -6.87
CA VAL A 86 -11.53 -10.69 -5.88
C VAL A 86 -12.43 -9.47 -5.94
N GLN A 87 -13.69 -9.69 -6.29
CA GLN A 87 -14.70 -8.64 -6.34
C GLN A 87 -15.36 -8.50 -4.98
N ALA A 88 -15.49 -7.27 -4.51
CA ALA A 88 -16.36 -6.97 -3.38
C ALA A 88 -17.83 -7.07 -3.82
N SER A 89 -18.71 -7.47 -2.90
CA SER A 89 -20.14 -7.45 -3.21
C SER A 89 -20.62 -6.01 -3.43
N GLU A 90 -21.62 -5.83 -4.29
CA GLU A 90 -22.23 -4.52 -4.52
C GLU A 90 -22.71 -3.87 -3.22
N ARG A 91 -23.24 -4.69 -2.30
CA ARG A 91 -23.67 -4.22 -0.98
C ARG A 91 -22.47 -3.64 -0.21
N SER A 92 -21.34 -4.37 -0.15
CA SER A 92 -20.14 -3.93 0.54
C SER A 92 -19.61 -2.61 -0.06
N LEU A 93 -19.65 -2.48 -1.38
CA LEU A 93 -19.21 -1.25 -2.05
C LEU A 93 -20.14 -0.08 -1.74
N ARG A 94 -21.46 -0.30 -1.77
CA ARG A 94 -22.44 0.76 -1.40
C ARG A 94 -22.28 1.17 0.05
N ASP A 95 -22.20 0.20 0.98
CA ASP A 95 -22.07 0.47 2.42
C ASP A 95 -20.78 1.24 2.71
N LEU A 96 -19.68 0.92 2.03
CA LEU A 96 -18.43 1.64 2.18
C LEU A 96 -18.49 3.03 1.56
N GLY A 97 -19.13 3.18 0.40
CA GLY A 97 -19.34 4.47 -0.26
C GLY A 97 -20.17 5.45 0.59
N ALA A 98 -21.17 4.94 1.31
CA ALA A 98 -21.98 5.74 2.23
C ALA A 98 -21.20 6.24 3.46
N ARG A 99 -20.01 5.71 3.71
CA ARG A 99 -19.10 6.12 4.80
C ARG A 99 -18.08 7.18 4.41
N ILE A 100 -18.18 7.75 3.22
CA ILE A 100 -17.36 8.90 2.83
C ILE A 100 -17.87 10.10 3.61
N VAL A 101 -17.04 10.64 4.51
CA VAL A 101 -17.40 11.79 5.36
C VAL A 101 -16.94 13.12 4.79
N LEU A 102 -15.93 13.08 3.90
CA LEU A 102 -15.45 14.25 3.18
C LEU A 102 -14.81 13.80 1.87
N GLU A 103 -15.07 14.53 0.81
CA GLU A 103 -14.45 14.34 -0.49
C GLU A 103 -14.14 15.69 -1.13
N ASP A 104 -12.90 15.85 -1.60
CA ASP A 104 -12.48 16.99 -2.41
C ASP A 104 -11.64 16.54 -3.61
N ARG A 105 -11.03 17.48 -4.33
CA ARG A 105 -10.19 17.20 -5.49
C ARG A 105 -8.92 16.40 -5.16
N ASN A 106 -8.47 16.42 -3.90
CA ASN A 106 -7.19 15.85 -3.46
C ASN A 106 -7.37 14.60 -2.59
N PHE A 107 -8.44 14.55 -1.79
CA PHE A 107 -8.61 13.54 -0.76
C PHE A 107 -10.04 13.01 -0.67
N ILE A 108 -10.14 11.79 -0.17
CA ILE A 108 -11.37 11.20 0.36
C ILE A 108 -11.07 10.83 1.82
N ALA A 109 -11.89 11.31 2.74
CA ALA A 109 -11.91 10.86 4.12
C ALA A 109 -13.04 9.84 4.30
N LEU A 110 -12.66 8.62 4.67
CA LEU A 110 -13.57 7.50 4.84
C LEU A 110 -13.69 7.18 6.34
N ASP A 111 -14.91 7.08 6.86
CA ASP A 111 -15.17 6.48 8.16
C ASP A 111 -15.03 4.95 8.06
N LYS A 112 -13.81 4.45 8.26
CA LYS A 112 -13.51 3.02 8.16
C LYS A 112 -14.20 2.26 9.30
N PRO A 113 -15.03 1.26 9.01
CA PRO A 113 -15.61 0.44 10.06
C PRO A 113 -14.55 -0.43 10.73
N SER A 114 -14.80 -0.82 11.98
CA SER A 114 -14.05 -1.87 12.67
C SER A 114 -14.20 -3.20 11.90
N GLY A 115 -13.20 -4.06 11.96
CA GLY A 115 -13.15 -5.33 11.26
C GLY A 115 -12.68 -5.27 9.81
N LEU A 116 -12.70 -4.08 9.15
CA LEU A 116 -12.20 -3.89 7.81
C LEU A 116 -10.72 -3.48 7.84
N ALA A 117 -9.87 -4.23 7.16
CA ALA A 117 -8.45 -3.84 7.01
C ALA A 117 -8.31 -2.61 6.11
N SER A 118 -7.30 -1.76 6.36
CA SER A 118 -7.02 -0.61 5.48
C SER A 118 -6.57 -1.05 4.08
N HIS A 119 -5.85 -2.15 3.96
CA HIS A 119 -5.41 -2.74 2.69
C HIS A 119 -5.40 -4.27 2.78
N GLY A 120 -5.47 -4.92 1.64
CA GLY A 120 -5.25 -6.36 1.50
C GLY A 120 -3.82 -6.76 1.86
N GLY A 121 -3.60 -8.01 2.21
CA GLY A 121 -2.30 -8.54 2.61
C GLY A 121 -2.42 -9.97 3.09
N SER A 122 -1.53 -10.42 3.97
CA SER A 122 -1.48 -11.81 4.47
C SER A 122 -2.86 -12.33 4.91
N GLY A 123 -3.48 -13.13 4.05
CA GLY A 123 -4.81 -13.72 4.29
C GLY A 123 -6.02 -12.82 4.06
N ILE A 124 -5.84 -11.52 3.82
CA ILE A 124 -6.92 -10.57 3.55
C ILE A 124 -6.89 -10.20 2.06
N LYS A 125 -7.91 -10.59 1.32
CA LYS A 125 -7.98 -10.35 -0.12
C LYS A 125 -8.42 -8.93 -0.49
N LEU A 126 -9.30 -8.32 0.31
CA LEU A 126 -9.86 -6.98 0.09
C LEU A 126 -9.83 -6.15 1.37
N GLY A 127 -9.11 -5.06 1.36
CA GLY A 127 -9.20 -4.00 2.36
C GLY A 127 -10.03 -2.81 1.86
N ALA A 128 -10.08 -1.76 2.67
CA ALA A 128 -10.82 -0.54 2.33
C ALA A 128 -10.35 0.10 1.02
N ILE A 129 -9.03 0.16 0.79
CA ILE A 129 -8.47 0.78 -0.42
C ILE A 129 -8.82 -0.01 -1.69
N GLU A 130 -8.79 -1.35 -1.65
CA GLU A 130 -9.15 -2.19 -2.78
C GLU A 130 -10.64 -2.05 -3.12
N GLN A 131 -11.50 -2.00 -2.11
CA GLN A 131 -12.94 -1.77 -2.31
C GLN A 131 -13.21 -0.37 -2.86
N MET A 132 -12.56 0.67 -2.32
CA MET A 132 -12.69 2.04 -2.81
C MET A 132 -12.22 2.17 -4.27
N ARG A 133 -11.17 1.46 -4.68
CA ARG A 133 -10.73 1.40 -6.09
C ARG A 133 -11.74 0.71 -7.00
N GLN A 134 -12.46 -0.30 -6.51
CA GLN A 134 -13.56 -0.92 -7.25
C GLN A 134 -14.76 0.03 -7.37
N LEU A 135 -15.07 0.79 -6.31
CA LEU A 135 -16.13 1.79 -6.31
C LEU A 135 -15.81 2.98 -7.23
N ARG A 136 -14.53 3.35 -7.33
CA ARG A 136 -14.01 4.50 -8.11
C ARG A 136 -12.97 4.06 -9.14
N PRO A 137 -13.31 3.24 -10.14
CA PRO A 137 -12.34 2.59 -11.03
C PRO A 137 -11.56 3.56 -11.93
N LYS A 138 -12.07 4.78 -12.12
CA LYS A 138 -11.41 5.83 -12.91
C LYS A 138 -10.44 6.69 -12.10
N GLU A 139 -10.38 6.48 -10.77
CA GLU A 139 -9.55 7.29 -9.87
C GLU A 139 -8.31 6.54 -9.39
N THR A 140 -7.21 7.26 -9.28
CA THR A 140 -5.99 6.73 -8.66
C THR A 140 -6.05 7.01 -7.16
N LEU A 141 -6.49 6.02 -6.37
CA LEU A 141 -6.58 6.15 -4.92
C LEU A 141 -5.37 5.50 -4.24
N GLU A 142 -4.74 6.25 -3.34
CA GLU A 142 -3.62 5.78 -2.52
C GLU A 142 -3.86 6.07 -1.03
N LEU A 143 -3.42 5.14 -0.17
CA LEU A 143 -3.51 5.34 1.28
C LEU A 143 -2.52 6.41 1.75
N VAL A 144 -3.02 7.41 2.48
CA VAL A 144 -2.19 8.39 3.17
C VAL A 144 -1.54 7.77 4.42
N HIS A 145 -2.32 7.01 5.17
CA HIS A 145 -1.90 6.28 6.38
C HIS A 145 -2.71 4.98 6.51
N ARG A 146 -2.48 4.25 7.59
CA ARG A 146 -3.22 3.03 7.90
C ARG A 146 -3.87 3.14 9.26
N LEU A 147 -5.00 2.46 9.39
CA LEU A 147 -5.61 2.04 10.65
C LEU A 147 -5.55 0.51 10.72
N ASP A 148 -5.43 -0.04 11.90
CA ASP A 148 -5.51 -1.48 12.10
C ASP A 148 -6.91 -2.00 11.76
N ARG A 149 -7.04 -3.29 11.53
CA ARG A 149 -8.30 -3.89 11.10
C ARG A 149 -9.46 -3.53 12.03
N ASP A 150 -9.23 -3.67 13.32
CA ASP A 150 -10.26 -3.50 14.33
C ASP A 150 -10.41 -2.04 14.82
N THR A 151 -9.50 -1.15 14.41
CA THR A 151 -9.61 0.29 14.64
C THR A 151 -10.57 0.90 13.63
N SER A 152 -11.64 1.54 14.09
CA SER A 152 -12.56 2.34 13.28
C SER A 152 -12.15 3.81 13.22
N GLY A 153 -12.76 4.58 12.30
CA GLY A 153 -12.61 6.02 12.20
C GLY A 153 -11.93 6.49 10.91
N VAL A 154 -11.45 7.72 10.90
CA VAL A 154 -11.02 8.41 9.68
C VAL A 154 -9.82 7.76 9.03
N LEU A 155 -10.02 7.20 7.85
CA LEU A 155 -8.99 6.72 6.92
C LEU A 155 -8.90 7.67 5.74
N LEU A 156 -7.73 8.28 5.55
CA LEU A 156 -7.53 9.27 4.48
C LEU A 156 -6.92 8.61 3.24
N LEU A 157 -7.56 8.83 2.10
CA LEU A 157 -7.12 8.39 0.79
C LEU A 157 -6.76 9.61 -0.06
N ALA A 158 -5.62 9.56 -0.75
CA ALA A 158 -5.23 10.59 -1.70
C ALA A 158 -5.72 10.22 -3.10
N ARG A 159 -6.25 11.19 -3.82
CA ARG A 159 -6.72 11.09 -5.22
C ARG A 159 -5.64 11.48 -6.23
N ARG A 160 -4.53 12.05 -5.75
CA ARG A 160 -3.41 12.51 -6.58
C ARG A 160 -2.11 12.26 -5.86
N ARG A 161 -1.08 11.92 -6.62
CA ARG A 161 0.26 11.66 -6.09
C ARG A 161 0.87 12.89 -5.40
N SER A 162 0.69 14.09 -5.96
CA SER A 162 1.15 15.34 -5.35
C SER A 162 0.52 15.58 -3.97
N ALA A 163 -0.79 15.35 -3.83
CA ALA A 163 -1.49 15.45 -2.56
C ALA A 163 -0.98 14.42 -1.54
N LEU A 164 -0.72 13.17 -1.99
CA LEU A 164 -0.13 12.15 -1.14
C LEU A 164 1.25 12.57 -0.63
N SER A 165 2.12 13.05 -1.51
CA SER A 165 3.47 13.48 -1.15
C SER A 165 3.45 14.66 -0.17
N ALA A 166 2.60 15.64 -0.40
CA ALA A 166 2.44 16.81 0.47
C ALA A 166 1.97 16.41 1.88
N ILE A 167 0.89 15.63 1.99
CA ILE A 167 0.38 15.22 3.30
C ILE A 167 1.34 14.29 4.04
N GLN A 168 2.08 13.43 3.35
CA GLN A 168 3.10 12.60 3.95
C GLN A 168 4.30 13.41 4.47
N ALA A 169 4.64 14.54 3.82
CA ALA A 169 5.62 15.48 4.36
C ALA A 169 5.15 16.08 5.69
N LEU A 170 3.93 16.61 5.73
CA LEU A 170 3.32 17.15 6.95
C LEU A 170 3.26 16.11 8.10
N ILE A 171 2.96 14.85 7.77
CA ILE A 171 2.96 13.76 8.78
C ILE A 171 4.38 13.54 9.34
N ARG A 172 5.43 13.52 8.49
CA ARG A 172 6.81 13.34 8.93
C ARG A 172 7.31 14.51 9.78
N GLU A 173 6.86 15.73 9.48
CA GLU A 173 7.19 16.96 10.20
C GLU A 173 6.38 17.13 11.49
N GLY A 174 5.50 16.18 11.83
CA GLY A 174 4.67 16.25 13.03
C GLY A 174 3.56 17.32 12.98
N GLN A 175 3.27 17.86 11.80
CA GLN A 175 2.26 18.92 11.62
C GLN A 175 0.83 18.36 11.55
N VAL A 176 0.66 17.04 11.50
CA VAL A 176 -0.65 16.39 11.50
C VAL A 176 -0.98 15.85 12.88
N ARG A 177 -2.06 16.36 13.47
CA ARG A 177 -2.57 15.89 14.76
C ARG A 177 -3.50 14.71 14.58
N LYS A 178 -3.19 13.58 15.24
CA LYS A 178 -4.03 12.38 15.27
C LYS A 178 -4.61 12.22 16.67
N ARG A 179 -5.92 11.98 16.77
CA ARG A 179 -6.62 11.70 18.02
C ARG A 179 -7.33 10.37 17.93
N TYR A 180 -7.27 9.61 19.00
CA TYR A 180 -7.94 8.32 19.12
C TYR A 180 -8.71 8.27 20.43
N LEU A 181 -9.82 7.56 20.42
CA LEU A 181 -10.56 7.17 21.64
C LEU A 181 -10.30 5.69 21.88
N ALA A 182 -9.99 5.34 23.11
CA ALA A 182 -9.77 3.96 23.54
C ALA A 182 -10.47 3.70 24.87
N LEU A 183 -11.13 2.56 24.97
CA LEU A 183 -11.62 2.04 26.23
C LEU A 183 -10.49 1.23 26.88
N LEU A 184 -10.13 1.60 28.10
CA LEU A 184 -9.06 0.96 28.85
C LEU A 184 -9.63 0.21 30.05
N ALA A 185 -9.02 -0.92 30.40
CA ALA A 185 -9.31 -1.61 31.64
C ALA A 185 -8.52 -0.96 32.79
N GLY A 186 -9.16 -0.78 33.96
CA GLY A 186 -8.55 -0.19 35.12
C GLY A 186 -8.62 1.34 35.17
N ARG A 187 -7.73 1.95 35.92
CA ARG A 187 -7.66 3.41 36.13
C ARG A 187 -6.31 3.94 35.68
N LEU A 188 -6.31 5.06 34.97
CA LEU A 188 -5.08 5.80 34.72
C LEU A 188 -4.55 6.36 36.03
N PRO A 189 -3.23 6.31 36.30
CA PRO A 189 -2.63 6.84 37.54
C PRO A 189 -2.79 8.35 37.64
N GLN A 190 -2.96 9.05 36.53
CA GLN A 190 -3.12 10.49 36.42
C GLN A 190 -4.10 10.82 35.26
N PRO A 191 -4.79 12.00 35.31
CA PRO A 191 -5.67 12.45 34.24
C PRO A 191 -4.99 12.59 32.86
N ARG A 192 -3.68 12.77 32.85
CA ARG A 192 -2.83 12.82 31.65
C ARG A 192 -1.57 12.02 31.88
N VAL A 193 -1.31 11.08 31.03
CA VAL A 193 -0.08 10.29 31.00
C VAL A 193 0.58 10.51 29.64
N ARG A 194 1.84 10.93 29.66
CA ARG A 194 2.68 10.95 28.47
C ARG A 194 3.48 9.66 28.41
N VAL A 195 3.28 8.88 27.36
CA VAL A 195 4.07 7.69 27.08
C VAL A 195 4.97 8.00 25.90
N ASP A 196 6.28 8.01 26.13
CA ASP A 196 7.30 8.27 25.12
C ASP A 196 8.31 7.11 25.18
N ALA A 197 7.82 5.92 24.85
CA ALA A 197 8.60 4.69 24.90
C ALA A 197 8.59 4.00 23.53
N ALA A 198 9.72 3.38 23.19
CA ALA A 198 9.81 2.57 21.97
C ALA A 198 8.89 1.35 22.09
N LEU A 199 8.09 1.12 21.06
CA LEU A 199 7.27 -0.08 20.95
C LEU A 199 8.17 -1.28 20.66
N ARG A 200 8.12 -2.30 21.53
CA ARG A 200 8.69 -3.61 21.26
C ARG A 200 7.62 -4.51 20.70
N LYS A 201 7.96 -5.27 19.64
CA LYS A 201 7.12 -6.36 19.19
C LYS A 201 7.25 -7.49 20.23
N GLY A 202 6.27 -7.62 21.12
CA GLY A 202 6.16 -8.71 22.06
C GLY A 202 5.14 -9.73 21.55
N GLU A 203 5.21 -10.96 22.03
CA GLU A 203 4.09 -11.88 22.03
C GLU A 203 3.07 -11.31 23.02
N PHE A 204 2.01 -10.72 22.51
CA PHE A 204 0.85 -10.38 23.32
C PHE A 204 -0.14 -11.53 23.17
N ASP A 205 -0.29 -12.29 24.23
CA ASP A 205 -1.52 -13.05 24.45
C ASP A 205 -2.63 -12.01 24.63
N VAL A 206 -3.51 -11.97 23.66
CA VAL A 206 -4.77 -11.24 23.77
C VAL A 206 -5.65 -12.10 24.65
N LEU A 207 -5.86 -11.67 25.90
CA LEU A 207 -6.90 -12.22 26.76
C LEU A 207 -8.28 -11.92 26.20
#